data_626be9e9af0b19efe269267e36047b72
#
_entry.id   626be9e9af0b19efe269267e36047b72
#
_cell.length_a   1.000
_cell.length_b   1.000
_cell.length_c   1.000
_cell.angle_alpha   90.00
_cell.angle_beta   90.00
_cell.angle_gamma   90.00
#
_symmetry.space_group_name_H-M   'P 1'
#
loop_
_entity.id
_entity.type
_entity.pdbx_description
1 polymer ?
#
loop_
_entity_poly.entity_id
_entity_poly.type
_entity_poly.pdbx_seq_one_letter_code
_entity_poly.pdbx_strand_id
1 'polypeptide(L)'
;MALALDTLRLADYLTGVLGEPVEVVGLRSLGGEAIEDPKGFGYGVPFEVECRLASGPRSLVVSRTRPASGFGHDYPADRAWQALYGHAAYNDFPRHARSLDVGFVRTDGEMVSAADAVDFFQLVEKVEGRLYWLDLQRLMQASPTPLDTERARALAGFLATVHADKRDEPALYARRVRELVGHGECVMGILDSLPHPWPPLRPELCEALETAFVRWRWRLRERAGRLSRTHGDFHPWNILFREGTDFGVLDRSRGEWGEPADDVAALGINYLFFGMRRAAARGERGVAEPFLTLFHTFLATYVERSHDRELFDTLPPFLAFRALVLAHPRWYPDLAPTVRDGLIHLATRLAASARFEPGDVAWLCGAVR
;
A
#
# COMPACT_ATOMS: atom_id res chain seq x y z
N MET A 1 -14.91 -19.56 1.36
CA MET A 1 -16.13 -20.27 1.85
C MET A 1 -17.01 -19.21 2.51
N ALA A 2 -18.25 -19.03 2.06
CA ALA A 2 -19.18 -18.12 2.75
C ALA A 2 -19.57 -18.76 4.09
N LEU A 3 -19.26 -18.11 5.21
CA LEU A 3 -19.69 -18.55 6.53
C LEU A 3 -21.24 -18.50 6.56
N ALA A 4 -21.90 -19.64 6.76
CA ALA A 4 -23.34 -19.67 7.03
C ALA A 4 -23.60 -18.99 8.37
N LEU A 5 -24.62 -18.13 8.44
CA LEU A 5 -25.05 -17.56 9.71
C LEU A 5 -25.74 -18.68 10.54
N ASP A 6 -25.18 -18.98 11.70
CA ASP A 6 -25.76 -19.89 12.67
C ASP A 6 -26.81 -19.13 13.48
N THR A 7 -28.02 -19.65 13.54
CA THR A 7 -29.15 -18.96 14.19
C THR A 7 -29.01 -18.86 15.71
N LEU A 8 -28.34 -19.84 16.37
CA LEU A 8 -28.12 -19.79 17.81
C LEU A 8 -27.09 -18.71 18.15
N ARG A 9 -25.94 -18.68 17.44
CA ARG A 9 -24.92 -17.65 17.62
C ARG A 9 -25.41 -16.25 17.29
N LEU A 10 -26.27 -16.14 16.27
CA LEU A 10 -26.94 -14.90 15.92
C LEU A 10 -27.90 -14.44 17.03
N ALA A 11 -28.65 -15.35 17.66
CA ALA A 11 -29.51 -15.04 18.78
C ALA A 11 -28.72 -14.56 20.02
N ASP A 12 -27.61 -15.23 20.33
CA ASP A 12 -26.71 -14.82 21.43
C ASP A 12 -26.13 -13.40 21.19
N TYR A 13 -25.64 -13.14 19.97
CA TYR A 13 -25.14 -11.83 19.59
C TYR A 13 -26.22 -10.74 19.71
N LEU A 14 -27.43 -10.99 19.14
CA LEU A 14 -28.54 -10.04 19.19
C LEU A 14 -29.03 -9.80 20.61
N THR A 15 -28.97 -10.81 21.48
CA THR A 15 -29.29 -10.66 22.92
C THR A 15 -28.35 -9.65 23.57
N GLY A 16 -27.05 -9.72 23.27
CA GLY A 16 -26.07 -8.74 23.74
C GLY A 16 -26.31 -7.33 23.21
N VAL A 17 -26.60 -7.21 21.92
CA VAL A 17 -26.81 -5.90 21.25
C VAL A 17 -28.12 -5.22 21.68
N LEU A 18 -29.20 -5.99 21.86
CA LEU A 18 -30.52 -5.46 22.17
C LEU A 18 -30.80 -5.34 23.66
N GLY A 19 -29.98 -6.00 24.51
CA GLY A 19 -30.10 -5.96 25.97
C GLY A 19 -31.26 -6.79 26.53
N GLU A 20 -31.89 -7.65 25.71
CA GLU A 20 -32.95 -8.56 26.12
C GLU A 20 -32.83 -9.90 25.36
N PRO A 21 -33.35 -11.01 25.91
CA PRO A 21 -33.32 -12.32 25.26
C PRO A 21 -33.96 -12.30 23.87
N VAL A 22 -33.24 -12.84 22.86
CA VAL A 22 -33.69 -12.91 21.49
C VAL A 22 -33.80 -14.35 21.03
N GLU A 23 -34.96 -14.74 20.48
CA GLU A 23 -35.15 -15.97 19.73
C GLU A 23 -35.19 -15.63 18.23
N VAL A 24 -34.29 -16.18 17.43
CA VAL A 24 -34.33 -16.06 15.96
C VAL A 24 -35.31 -17.09 15.44
N VAL A 25 -36.46 -16.63 14.93
CA VAL A 25 -37.55 -17.49 14.41
C VAL A 25 -37.53 -17.67 12.89
N GLY A 26 -36.83 -16.77 12.17
CA GLY A 26 -36.67 -16.84 10.74
C GLY A 26 -35.41 -16.14 10.24
N LEU A 27 -34.81 -16.70 9.18
CA LEU A 27 -33.66 -16.12 8.49
C LEU A 27 -33.87 -16.24 6.99
N ARG A 28 -33.99 -15.12 6.28
CA ARG A 28 -34.29 -15.07 4.85
C ARG A 28 -33.30 -14.14 4.14
N SER A 29 -32.77 -14.60 2.99
CA SER A 29 -31.95 -13.72 2.12
C SER A 29 -32.85 -12.62 1.52
N LEU A 30 -32.36 -11.38 1.57
CA LEU A 30 -33.00 -10.25 0.89
C LEU A 30 -32.23 -9.93 -0.40
N GLY A 31 -32.91 -10.03 -1.53
CA GLY A 31 -32.38 -9.71 -2.87
C GLY A 31 -31.88 -10.91 -3.66
N GLY A 32 -31.97 -10.80 -4.97
CA GLY A 32 -31.56 -11.84 -5.94
C GLY A 32 -32.67 -12.83 -6.36
N GLU A 33 -33.88 -12.70 -5.84
CA GLU A 33 -35.00 -13.60 -6.21
C GLU A 33 -35.99 -13.02 -7.25
N ALA A 34 -35.89 -11.72 -7.54
CA ALA A 34 -36.75 -11.14 -8.58
C ALA A 34 -36.12 -11.38 -9.97
N ILE A 35 -36.74 -12.26 -10.74
CA ILE A 35 -36.35 -12.57 -12.14
C ILE A 35 -36.37 -11.31 -13.04
N GLU A 36 -37.00 -10.24 -12.58
CA GLU A 36 -37.18 -8.97 -13.29
C GLU A 36 -36.24 -7.84 -12.82
N ASP A 37 -35.32 -8.07 -11.83
CA ASP A 37 -34.39 -7.03 -11.39
C ASP A 37 -33.28 -6.85 -12.46
N PRO A 38 -33.22 -5.68 -13.13
CA PRO A 38 -32.21 -5.42 -14.14
C PRO A 38 -30.79 -5.36 -13.52
N LYS A 39 -30.68 -5.28 -12.19
CA LYS A 39 -29.42 -5.29 -11.46
C LYS A 39 -28.98 -6.70 -11.10
N GLY A 40 -28.27 -7.37 -12.00
CA GLY A 40 -27.80 -8.75 -11.82
C GLY A 40 -26.76 -8.98 -10.71
N PHE A 41 -26.18 -7.92 -10.08
CA PHE A 41 -25.15 -8.07 -9.06
C PHE A 41 -25.15 -6.94 -8.02
N GLY A 42 -24.99 -7.31 -6.75
CA GLY A 42 -24.74 -6.41 -5.63
C GLY A 42 -23.67 -6.98 -4.71
N TYR A 43 -22.82 -6.12 -4.14
CA TYR A 43 -21.80 -6.53 -3.17
C TYR A 43 -22.39 -6.93 -1.82
N GLY A 44 -23.50 -6.31 -1.43
CA GLY A 44 -24.19 -6.63 -0.19
C GLY A 44 -24.85 -8.00 -0.24
N VAL A 45 -24.78 -8.72 0.87
CA VAL A 45 -25.53 -9.95 1.12
C VAL A 45 -26.39 -9.72 2.35
N PRO A 46 -27.55 -9.06 2.21
CA PRO A 46 -28.46 -8.80 3.32
C PRO A 46 -29.31 -10.04 3.63
N PHE A 47 -29.49 -10.28 4.92
CA PHE A 47 -30.41 -11.29 5.46
C PHE A 47 -31.41 -10.60 6.39
N GLU A 48 -32.68 -10.82 6.17
CA GLU A 48 -33.72 -10.51 7.13
C GLU A 48 -33.69 -11.54 8.25
N VAL A 49 -33.72 -11.05 9.47
CA VAL A 49 -33.74 -11.85 10.69
C VAL A 49 -35.04 -11.54 11.42
N GLU A 50 -35.95 -12.48 11.44
CA GLU A 50 -37.16 -12.39 12.24
C GLU A 50 -36.89 -12.83 13.66
N CYS A 51 -37.15 -11.94 14.63
CA CYS A 51 -36.85 -12.15 16.01
C CYS A 51 -38.11 -12.10 16.89
N ARG A 52 -38.15 -12.95 17.92
CA ARG A 52 -39.10 -12.84 19.03
C ARG A 52 -38.34 -12.35 20.26
N LEU A 53 -38.76 -11.21 20.81
CA LEU A 53 -38.25 -10.60 22.01
C LEU A 53 -39.34 -10.51 23.07
N ALA A 54 -38.98 -10.27 24.34
CA ALA A 54 -39.94 -10.00 25.39
C ALA A 54 -40.80 -8.74 25.10
N SER A 55 -40.16 -7.74 24.47
CA SER A 55 -40.82 -6.51 24.01
C SER A 55 -41.75 -6.68 22.77
N GLY A 56 -41.76 -7.85 22.13
CA GLY A 56 -42.55 -8.17 20.95
C GLY A 56 -41.72 -8.64 19.74
N PRO A 57 -42.39 -9.00 18.65
CA PRO A 57 -41.72 -9.42 17.43
C PRO A 57 -40.97 -8.24 16.78
N ARG A 58 -39.79 -8.52 16.21
CA ARG A 58 -38.96 -7.52 15.49
C ARG A 58 -38.29 -8.16 14.29
N SER A 59 -38.22 -7.41 13.19
CA SER A 59 -37.42 -7.79 12.02
C SER A 59 -36.21 -6.89 11.90
N LEU A 60 -35.04 -7.49 11.69
CA LEU A 60 -33.74 -6.84 11.56
C LEU A 60 -33.07 -7.28 10.26
N VAL A 61 -32.04 -6.56 9.84
CA VAL A 61 -31.24 -6.95 8.68
C VAL A 61 -29.78 -7.08 9.09
N VAL A 62 -29.21 -8.25 8.86
CA VAL A 62 -27.75 -8.47 8.96
C VAL A 62 -27.21 -8.47 7.53
N SER A 63 -26.30 -7.53 7.25
CA SER A 63 -25.68 -7.41 5.92
C SER A 63 -24.18 -7.67 5.98
N ARG A 64 -23.70 -8.38 4.98
CA ARG A 64 -22.25 -8.62 4.76
C ARG A 64 -21.88 -8.21 3.35
N THR A 65 -20.59 -7.90 3.14
CA THR A 65 -20.06 -7.63 1.81
C THR A 65 -19.42 -8.90 1.23
N ARG A 66 -19.75 -9.24 -0.01
CA ARG A 66 -19.13 -10.36 -0.73
C ARG A 66 -17.66 -10.06 -1.03
N PRO A 67 -16.75 -11.04 -0.94
CA PRO A 67 -15.47 -10.95 -1.58
C PRO A 67 -15.64 -10.72 -3.08
N ALA A 68 -15.01 -9.69 -3.62
CA ALA A 68 -15.05 -9.39 -5.05
C ALA A 68 -13.70 -8.83 -5.49
N SER A 69 -13.05 -9.55 -6.39
CA SER A 69 -11.72 -9.21 -6.85
C SER A 69 -11.71 -7.92 -7.68
N GLY A 70 -10.74 -7.06 -7.42
CA GLY A 70 -10.48 -5.84 -8.19
C GLY A 70 -11.29 -4.60 -7.81
N PHE A 71 -12.34 -4.73 -6.98
CA PHE A 71 -13.23 -3.61 -6.61
C PHE A 71 -12.99 -3.06 -5.19
N GLY A 72 -11.96 -3.55 -4.50
CA GLY A 72 -11.68 -3.12 -3.13
C GLY A 72 -12.52 -3.87 -2.09
N HIS A 73 -12.85 -5.13 -2.36
CA HIS A 73 -13.50 -6.07 -1.44
C HIS A 73 -12.70 -7.38 -1.30
N ASP A 74 -11.46 -7.38 -1.80
CA ASP A 74 -10.62 -8.56 -1.92
C ASP A 74 -10.25 -9.12 -0.53
N TYR A 75 -9.87 -8.24 0.38
CA TYR A 75 -9.39 -8.61 1.71
C TYR A 75 -10.47 -8.47 2.80
N PRO A 76 -10.37 -9.23 3.89
CA PRO A 76 -11.20 -8.97 5.09
C PRO A 76 -11.11 -7.52 5.56
N ALA A 77 -9.92 -6.90 5.51
CA ALA A 77 -9.70 -5.51 5.90
C ALA A 77 -10.52 -4.52 5.07
N ASP A 78 -10.63 -4.73 3.76
CA ASP A 78 -11.45 -3.89 2.88
C ASP A 78 -12.93 -3.90 3.31
N ARG A 79 -13.43 -5.09 3.65
CA ARG A 79 -14.83 -5.29 4.06
C ARG A 79 -15.09 -4.79 5.48
N ALA A 80 -14.10 -4.92 6.37
CA ALA A 80 -14.15 -4.36 7.73
C ALA A 80 -14.25 -2.84 7.67
N TRP A 81 -13.40 -2.17 6.87
CA TRP A 81 -13.46 -0.73 6.66
C TRP A 81 -14.85 -0.27 6.20
N GLN A 82 -15.45 -0.97 5.23
CA GLN A 82 -16.79 -0.63 4.74
C GLN A 82 -17.87 -0.79 5.80
N ALA A 83 -17.81 -1.85 6.61
CA ALA A 83 -18.77 -2.09 7.66
C ALA A 83 -18.68 -1.01 8.75
N LEU A 84 -17.47 -0.68 9.20
CA LEU A 84 -17.21 0.35 10.21
C LEU A 84 -17.63 1.74 9.71
N TYR A 85 -17.24 2.10 8.48
CA TYR A 85 -17.64 3.36 7.86
C TYR A 85 -19.17 3.45 7.70
N GLY A 86 -19.81 2.36 7.23
CA GLY A 86 -21.24 2.29 7.09
C GLY A 86 -21.97 2.48 8.42
N HIS A 87 -21.49 1.86 9.51
CA HIS A 87 -22.09 2.02 10.83
C HIS A 87 -22.10 3.47 11.28
N ALA A 88 -21.01 4.20 11.13
CA ALA A 88 -20.94 5.62 11.45
C ALA A 88 -21.86 6.45 10.53
N ALA A 89 -21.76 6.26 9.20
CA ALA A 89 -22.44 7.09 8.21
C ALA A 89 -23.96 6.92 8.21
N TYR A 90 -24.49 5.71 8.47
CA TYR A 90 -25.93 5.43 8.45
C TYR A 90 -26.67 6.21 9.54
N ASN A 91 -26.06 6.32 10.71
CA ASN A 91 -26.69 6.95 11.86
C ASN A 91 -26.67 8.48 11.79
N ASP A 92 -25.83 9.05 10.94
CA ASP A 92 -25.68 10.48 10.72
C ASP A 92 -26.55 11.02 9.55
N PHE A 93 -27.23 10.13 8.80
CA PHE A 93 -27.99 10.53 7.62
C PHE A 93 -29.52 10.49 7.85
N PRO A 94 -30.24 11.60 7.55
CA PRO A 94 -31.71 11.66 7.74
C PRO A 94 -32.44 10.60 6.94
N ARG A 95 -33.43 9.95 7.55
CA ARG A 95 -34.28 8.89 6.95
C ARG A 95 -33.52 7.63 6.50
N HIS A 96 -32.29 7.47 6.92
CA HIS A 96 -31.55 6.23 6.67
C HIS A 96 -31.98 5.12 7.65
N ALA A 97 -31.84 3.86 7.23
CA ALA A 97 -31.93 2.72 8.14
C ALA A 97 -30.87 2.87 9.24
N ARG A 98 -31.30 2.80 10.50
CA ARG A 98 -30.38 2.93 11.62
C ARG A 98 -29.49 1.69 11.70
N SER A 99 -28.17 1.89 11.76
CA SER A 99 -27.21 0.83 12.09
C SER A 99 -27.18 0.67 13.62
N LEU A 100 -27.62 -0.49 14.09
CA LEU A 100 -27.70 -0.77 15.54
C LEU A 100 -26.36 -1.20 16.09
N ASP A 101 -25.57 -1.93 15.29
CA ASP A 101 -24.26 -2.44 15.66
C ASP A 101 -23.42 -2.73 14.42
N VAL A 102 -22.12 -2.83 14.61
CA VAL A 102 -21.14 -3.33 13.65
C VAL A 102 -20.21 -4.32 14.37
N GLY A 103 -19.80 -5.38 13.69
CA GLY A 103 -19.00 -6.40 14.31
C GLY A 103 -18.27 -7.30 13.33
N PHE A 104 -17.63 -8.31 13.85
CA PHE A 104 -16.92 -9.31 13.07
C PHE A 104 -17.31 -10.73 13.48
N VAL A 105 -17.04 -11.68 12.58
CA VAL A 105 -17.31 -13.10 12.81
C VAL A 105 -15.97 -13.82 12.99
N ARG A 106 -15.79 -14.53 14.07
CA ARG A 106 -14.61 -15.37 14.35
C ARG A 106 -14.58 -16.62 13.46
N THR A 107 -13.46 -17.29 13.42
CA THR A 107 -13.28 -18.53 12.64
C THR A 107 -14.20 -19.67 13.10
N ASP A 108 -14.57 -19.68 14.39
CA ASP A 108 -15.53 -20.63 14.98
C ASP A 108 -16.99 -20.22 14.74
N GLY A 109 -17.25 -19.06 14.14
CA GLY A 109 -18.57 -18.51 13.81
C GLY A 109 -19.17 -17.61 14.90
N GLU A 110 -18.49 -17.37 16.02
CA GLU A 110 -18.91 -16.40 17.04
C GLU A 110 -18.97 -14.98 16.42
N MET A 111 -20.06 -14.26 16.74
CA MET A 111 -20.23 -12.86 16.33
C MET A 111 -19.86 -11.93 17.50
N VAL A 112 -19.01 -10.97 17.22
CA VAL A 112 -18.48 -10.05 18.24
C VAL A 112 -18.77 -8.61 17.80
N SER A 113 -19.35 -7.82 18.72
CA SER A 113 -19.56 -6.38 18.51
C SER A 113 -18.25 -5.61 18.48
N ALA A 114 -18.21 -4.56 17.66
CA ALA A 114 -17.13 -3.58 17.59
C ALA A 114 -17.69 -2.13 17.54
N ALA A 115 -18.96 -1.94 17.87
CA ALA A 115 -19.61 -0.62 17.76
C ALA A 115 -19.07 0.42 18.77
N ASP A 116 -18.50 -0.03 19.86
CA ASP A 116 -17.86 0.81 20.89
C ASP A 116 -16.34 0.97 20.71
N ALA A 117 -15.77 0.39 19.62
CA ALA A 117 -14.36 0.55 19.32
C ALA A 117 -14.07 1.99 18.87
N VAL A 118 -13.13 2.63 19.55
CA VAL A 118 -12.67 4.00 19.21
C VAL A 118 -11.37 3.99 18.43
N ASP A 119 -10.61 2.89 18.48
CA ASP A 119 -9.34 2.73 17.78
C ASP A 119 -8.99 1.24 17.60
N PHE A 120 -8.09 0.96 16.66
CA PHE A 120 -7.60 -0.38 16.38
C PHE A 120 -6.07 -0.40 16.48
N PHE A 121 -5.52 -1.48 17.00
CA PHE A 121 -4.08 -1.64 17.18
C PHE A 121 -3.60 -2.99 16.69
N GLN A 122 -2.32 -3.07 16.37
CA GLN A 122 -1.63 -4.31 16.05
C GLN A 122 -0.56 -4.59 17.09
N LEU A 123 -0.56 -5.79 17.66
CA LEU A 123 0.51 -6.27 18.53
C LEU A 123 1.47 -7.12 17.70
N VAL A 124 2.75 -6.74 17.68
CA VAL A 124 3.80 -7.43 16.94
C VAL A 124 4.99 -7.76 17.83
N GLU A 125 5.76 -8.77 17.46
CA GLU A 125 7.05 -9.04 18.11
C GLU A 125 8.05 -7.93 17.77
N LYS A 126 8.87 -7.56 18.77
CA LYS A 126 9.95 -6.61 18.55
C LYS A 126 11.07 -7.27 17.74
N VAL A 127 11.42 -6.67 16.60
CA VAL A 127 12.58 -7.09 15.80
C VAL A 127 13.83 -6.38 16.34
N GLU A 128 14.84 -7.18 16.72
CA GLU A 128 16.12 -6.64 17.15
C GLU A 128 17.01 -6.30 15.93
N GLY A 129 17.83 -5.26 16.07
CA GLY A 129 18.76 -4.83 15.05
C GLY A 129 18.93 -3.32 15.00
N ARG A 130 19.79 -2.86 14.11
CA ARG A 130 20.06 -1.45 13.83
C ARG A 130 19.45 -1.06 12.50
N LEU A 131 18.67 0.02 12.46
CA LEU A 131 18.00 0.52 11.26
C LEU A 131 19.03 0.82 10.15
N TYR A 132 18.75 0.34 8.95
CA TYR A 132 19.66 0.44 7.81
C TYR A 132 19.92 1.89 7.37
N TRP A 133 18.97 2.80 7.55
CA TRP A 133 19.20 4.21 7.24
C TRP A 133 20.38 4.81 8.03
N LEU A 134 20.71 4.28 9.22
CA LEU A 134 21.86 4.70 10.01
C LEU A 134 23.19 4.36 9.32
N ASP A 135 23.24 3.25 8.57
CA ASP A 135 24.42 2.92 7.75
C ASP A 135 24.56 3.88 6.58
N LEU A 136 23.44 4.20 5.91
CA LEU A 136 23.43 5.19 4.83
C LEU A 136 23.82 6.58 5.38
N GLN A 137 23.34 6.94 6.57
CA GLN A 137 23.72 8.20 7.23
C GLN A 137 25.22 8.22 7.58
N ARG A 138 25.79 7.11 8.05
CA ARG A 138 27.24 6.98 8.29
C ARG A 138 28.03 7.23 7.00
N LEU A 139 27.59 6.67 5.89
CA LEU A 139 28.20 6.84 4.57
C LEU A 139 28.12 8.28 4.04
N MET A 140 27.34 9.16 4.65
CA MET A 140 27.37 10.58 4.29
C MET A 140 28.75 11.22 4.52
N GLN A 141 29.54 10.70 5.47
CA GLN A 141 30.85 11.25 5.84
C GLN A 141 31.97 10.20 5.79
N ALA A 142 31.65 8.92 5.99
CA ALA A 142 32.62 7.85 6.01
C ALA A 142 32.86 7.22 4.63
N SER A 143 33.97 6.50 4.50
CA SER A 143 34.23 5.63 3.35
C SER A 143 33.41 4.36 3.46
N PRO A 144 33.01 3.77 2.33
CA PRO A 144 32.32 2.48 2.32
C PRO A 144 33.24 1.36 2.79
N THR A 145 32.66 0.36 3.40
CA THR A 145 33.29 -0.91 3.76
C THR A 145 32.76 -2.04 2.86
N PRO A 146 33.43 -3.19 2.78
CA PRO A 146 32.89 -4.35 2.05
C PRO A 146 31.48 -4.73 2.51
N LEU A 147 31.20 -4.63 3.83
CA LEU A 147 29.89 -4.95 4.40
C LEU A 147 28.74 -4.11 3.83
N ASP A 148 28.98 -2.85 3.48
CA ASP A 148 27.93 -1.99 2.90
C ASP A 148 27.46 -2.55 1.55
N THR A 149 28.40 -3.03 0.73
CA THR A 149 28.11 -3.67 -0.55
C THR A 149 27.47 -5.05 -0.37
N GLU A 150 27.94 -5.82 0.60
CA GLU A 150 27.36 -7.14 0.93
C GLU A 150 25.90 -7.00 1.41
N ARG A 151 25.59 -5.99 2.22
CA ARG A 151 24.23 -5.67 2.66
C ARG A 151 23.32 -5.30 1.49
N ALA A 152 23.79 -4.46 0.57
CA ALA A 152 23.02 -4.13 -0.64
C ALA A 152 22.72 -5.37 -1.49
N ARG A 153 23.69 -6.28 -1.65
CA ARG A 153 23.49 -7.57 -2.34
C ARG A 153 22.55 -8.51 -1.60
N ALA A 154 22.64 -8.57 -0.27
CA ALA A 154 21.74 -9.39 0.56
C ALA A 154 20.30 -8.94 0.42
N LEU A 155 20.04 -7.63 0.46
CA LEU A 155 18.70 -7.04 0.28
C LEU A 155 18.14 -7.31 -1.13
N ALA A 156 18.98 -7.18 -2.16
CA ALA A 156 18.60 -7.49 -3.54
C ALA A 156 18.24 -8.98 -3.70
N GLY A 157 19.07 -9.88 -3.13
CA GLY A 157 18.84 -11.32 -3.15
C GLY A 157 17.56 -11.73 -2.41
N PHE A 158 17.28 -11.09 -1.27
CA PHE A 158 16.04 -11.29 -0.53
C PHE A 158 14.81 -10.92 -1.37
N LEU A 159 14.80 -9.72 -1.96
CA LEU A 159 13.71 -9.31 -2.84
C LEU A 159 13.53 -10.24 -4.03
N ALA A 160 14.61 -10.66 -4.67
CA ALA A 160 14.55 -11.63 -5.78
C ALA A 160 13.87 -12.95 -5.35
N THR A 161 14.16 -13.42 -4.13
CA THR A 161 13.53 -14.62 -3.56
C THR A 161 12.05 -14.41 -3.25
N VAL A 162 11.70 -13.30 -2.63
CA VAL A 162 10.30 -12.98 -2.29
C VAL A 162 9.46 -12.81 -3.56
N HIS A 163 9.99 -12.10 -4.55
CA HIS A 163 9.30 -11.82 -5.82
C HIS A 163 9.17 -13.04 -6.75
N ALA A 164 9.88 -14.13 -6.46
CA ALA A 164 9.71 -15.41 -7.18
C ALA A 164 8.33 -16.06 -6.89
N ASP A 165 7.71 -15.72 -5.76
CA ASP A 165 6.35 -16.18 -5.43
C ASP A 165 5.35 -15.36 -6.25
N LYS A 166 4.73 -16.01 -7.25
CA LYS A 166 3.81 -15.42 -8.22
C LYS A 166 2.38 -15.82 -7.95
N ARG A 167 1.45 -14.95 -8.35
CA ARG A 167 0.02 -15.21 -8.23
C ARG A 167 -0.70 -14.86 -9.53
N ASP A 168 -1.55 -15.75 -10.01
CA ASP A 168 -2.37 -15.50 -11.19
C ASP A 168 -3.71 -14.87 -10.78
N GLU A 169 -3.70 -13.56 -10.58
CA GLU A 169 -4.88 -12.74 -10.28
C GLU A 169 -4.83 -11.40 -11.01
N PRO A 170 -5.18 -11.33 -12.29
CA PRO A 170 -5.09 -10.11 -13.08
C PRO A 170 -5.90 -8.94 -12.52
N ALA A 171 -7.05 -9.21 -11.89
CA ALA A 171 -7.88 -8.19 -11.27
C ALA A 171 -7.19 -7.56 -10.05
N LEU A 172 -6.49 -8.35 -9.24
CA LEU A 172 -5.71 -7.85 -8.12
C LEU A 172 -4.53 -7.01 -8.59
N TYR A 173 -3.81 -7.46 -9.63
CA TYR A 173 -2.73 -6.66 -10.22
C TYR A 173 -3.23 -5.31 -10.73
N ALA A 174 -4.35 -5.30 -11.47
CA ALA A 174 -4.98 -4.07 -11.95
C ALA A 174 -5.40 -3.14 -10.80
N ARG A 175 -5.85 -3.69 -9.67
CA ARG A 175 -6.12 -2.96 -8.43
C ARG A 175 -4.83 -2.32 -7.89
N ARG A 176 -3.73 -3.07 -7.76
CA ARG A 176 -2.46 -2.57 -7.24
C ARG A 176 -1.89 -1.43 -8.08
N VAL A 177 -1.95 -1.57 -9.39
CA VAL A 177 -1.54 -0.50 -10.31
C VAL A 177 -2.44 0.74 -10.21
N ARG A 178 -3.76 0.56 -9.96
CA ARG A 178 -4.67 1.68 -9.69
C ARG A 178 -4.33 2.38 -8.37
N GLU A 179 -4.01 1.61 -7.33
CA GLU A 179 -3.64 2.14 -6.02
C GLU A 179 -2.37 2.99 -6.07
N LEU A 180 -1.37 2.64 -6.90
CA LEU A 180 -0.21 3.49 -7.14
C LEU A 180 -0.61 4.92 -7.54
N VAL A 181 -1.69 5.07 -8.31
CA VAL A 181 -2.15 6.38 -8.79
C VAL A 181 -3.09 7.03 -7.80
N GLY A 182 -4.16 6.34 -7.39
CA GLY A 182 -5.32 6.94 -6.72
C GLY A 182 -5.49 6.63 -5.24
N HIS A 183 -4.57 5.90 -4.60
CA HIS A 183 -4.64 5.71 -3.15
C HIS A 183 -4.17 6.97 -2.40
N GLY A 184 -4.76 7.24 -1.23
CA GLY A 184 -4.46 8.44 -0.44
C GLY A 184 -3.01 8.57 0.06
N GLU A 185 -2.25 7.48 0.06
CA GLU A 185 -0.80 7.48 0.39
C GLU A 185 0.09 7.34 -0.85
N CYS A 186 -0.50 7.37 -2.05
CA CYS A 186 0.22 7.25 -3.32
C CYS A 186 0.15 8.57 -4.12
N VAL A 187 0.30 8.53 -5.43
CA VAL A 187 0.57 9.73 -6.24
C VAL A 187 -0.43 10.86 -5.99
N MET A 188 -1.73 10.62 -6.16
CA MET A 188 -2.75 11.66 -5.96
C MET A 188 -2.75 12.16 -4.51
N GLY A 189 -2.76 11.26 -3.52
CA GLY A 189 -2.76 11.68 -2.12
C GLY A 189 -1.50 12.44 -1.70
N ILE A 190 -0.33 12.10 -2.26
CA ILE A 190 0.90 12.87 -2.06
C ILE A 190 0.77 14.27 -2.64
N LEU A 191 0.24 14.41 -3.87
CA LEU A 191 0.07 15.71 -4.51
C LEU A 191 -0.99 16.56 -3.80
N ASP A 192 -2.11 15.98 -3.37
CA ASP A 192 -3.17 16.65 -2.61
C ASP A 192 -2.69 17.16 -1.24
N SER A 193 -1.73 16.46 -0.62
CA SER A 193 -1.20 16.81 0.70
C SER A 193 -0.09 17.86 0.69
N LEU A 194 0.34 18.34 -0.49
CA LEU A 194 1.32 19.41 -0.61
C LEU A 194 0.78 20.74 -0.08
N PRO A 195 1.62 21.56 0.55
CA PRO A 195 1.24 22.94 0.88
C PRO A 195 0.80 23.70 -0.37
N HIS A 196 -0.17 24.58 -0.25
CA HIS A 196 -0.63 25.36 -1.39
C HIS A 196 -0.60 26.87 -1.07
N PRO A 197 0.14 27.71 -1.81
CA PRO A 197 1.03 27.38 -2.92
C PRO A 197 2.34 26.70 -2.47
N TRP A 198 2.89 25.84 -3.32
CA TRP A 198 4.19 25.24 -3.11
C TRP A 198 5.07 25.40 -4.36
N PRO A 199 5.96 26.42 -4.38
CA PRO A 199 6.70 26.81 -5.58
C PRO A 199 7.51 25.70 -6.26
N PRO A 200 8.07 24.69 -5.54
CA PRO A 200 8.80 23.60 -6.20
C PRO A 200 7.94 22.74 -7.14
N LEU A 201 6.63 22.64 -6.87
CA LEU A 201 5.72 21.84 -7.68
C LEU A 201 4.42 22.63 -7.96
N ARG A 202 4.37 23.30 -9.11
CA ARG A 202 3.22 24.11 -9.51
C ARG A 202 2.06 23.23 -9.95
N PRO A 203 0.80 23.72 -9.91
CA PRO A 203 -0.40 22.95 -10.28
C PRO A 203 -0.32 22.28 -11.65
N GLU A 204 0.23 22.98 -12.65
CA GLU A 204 0.36 22.44 -14.01
C GLU A 204 1.31 21.25 -14.07
N LEU A 205 2.33 21.23 -13.22
CA LEU A 205 3.24 20.09 -13.11
C LEU A 205 2.61 18.93 -12.35
N CYS A 206 1.77 19.20 -11.33
CA CYS A 206 0.98 18.18 -10.65
C CYS A 206 0.05 17.48 -11.64
N GLU A 207 -0.72 18.24 -12.44
CA GLU A 207 -1.62 17.72 -13.49
C GLU A 207 -0.84 16.88 -14.52
N ALA A 208 0.32 17.37 -14.96
CA ALA A 208 1.16 16.64 -15.91
C ALA A 208 1.68 15.32 -15.32
N LEU A 209 2.05 15.30 -14.04
CA LEU A 209 2.46 14.09 -13.32
C LEU A 209 1.29 13.10 -13.24
N GLU A 210 0.13 13.51 -12.76
CA GLU A 210 -1.06 12.63 -12.67
C GLU A 210 -1.40 12.04 -14.05
N THR A 211 -1.40 12.86 -15.10
CA THR A 211 -1.62 12.40 -16.48
C THR A 211 -0.60 11.34 -16.90
N ALA A 212 0.68 11.54 -16.56
CA ALA A 212 1.73 10.56 -16.87
C ALA A 212 1.51 9.25 -16.09
N PHE A 213 1.14 9.32 -14.82
CA PHE A 213 0.84 8.13 -13.99
C PHE A 213 -0.42 7.39 -14.46
N VAL A 214 -1.45 8.10 -14.94
CA VAL A 214 -2.62 7.47 -15.57
C VAL A 214 -2.20 6.69 -16.83
N ARG A 215 -1.29 7.22 -17.65
CA ARG A 215 -0.73 6.50 -18.81
C ARG A 215 0.06 5.26 -18.37
N TRP A 216 0.87 5.39 -17.32
CA TRP A 216 1.59 4.26 -16.74
C TRP A 216 0.65 3.18 -16.21
N ARG A 217 -0.45 3.55 -15.55
CA ARG A 217 -1.47 2.60 -15.12
C ARG A 217 -1.98 1.72 -16.27
N TRP A 218 -2.22 2.30 -17.44
CA TRP A 218 -2.67 1.53 -18.61
C TRP A 218 -1.59 0.61 -19.17
N ARG A 219 -0.34 1.04 -19.20
CA ARG A 219 0.81 0.21 -19.64
C ARG A 219 1.05 -0.97 -18.70
N LEU A 220 1.04 -0.71 -17.39
CA LEU A 220 1.30 -1.75 -16.38
C LEU A 220 0.15 -2.76 -16.33
N ARG A 221 -1.09 -2.34 -16.53
CA ARG A 221 -2.26 -3.24 -16.44
C ARG A 221 -2.15 -4.49 -17.32
N GLU A 222 -1.46 -4.41 -18.45
CA GLU A 222 -1.26 -5.52 -19.38
C GLU A 222 -0.21 -6.53 -18.89
N ARG A 223 0.49 -6.23 -17.78
CA ARG A 223 1.58 -7.04 -17.24
C ARG A 223 1.17 -7.85 -16.00
N ALA A 224 -0.07 -8.36 -15.98
CA ALA A 224 -0.65 -9.02 -14.80
C ALA A 224 0.16 -10.26 -14.33
N GLY A 225 0.86 -10.94 -15.23
CA GLY A 225 1.77 -12.05 -14.87
C GLY A 225 2.94 -11.65 -13.98
N ARG A 226 3.14 -10.34 -13.74
CA ARG A 226 4.16 -9.84 -12.82
C ARG A 226 3.69 -9.79 -11.36
N LEU A 227 2.41 -10.02 -11.07
CA LEU A 227 1.90 -10.02 -9.69
C LEU A 227 2.71 -10.98 -8.82
N SER A 228 3.40 -10.43 -7.86
CA SER A 228 4.31 -11.16 -6.97
C SER A 228 4.02 -10.86 -5.53
N ARG A 229 4.50 -11.73 -4.63
CA ARG A 229 4.58 -11.38 -3.22
C ARG A 229 5.52 -10.18 -3.08
N THR A 230 5.08 -9.13 -2.37
CA THR A 230 5.85 -7.90 -2.15
C THR A 230 5.86 -7.52 -0.67
N HIS A 231 6.81 -6.71 -0.28
CA HIS A 231 6.79 -5.99 0.99
C HIS A 231 5.85 -4.78 0.91
N GLY A 232 5.92 -4.03 -0.19
CA GLY A 232 5.10 -2.85 -0.47
C GLY A 232 5.66 -1.53 0.09
N ASP A 233 6.60 -1.58 1.05
CA ASP A 233 7.29 -0.40 1.58
C ASP A 233 8.72 -0.70 2.04
N PHE A 234 9.51 -1.30 1.14
CA PHE A 234 10.86 -1.82 1.42
C PHE A 234 11.91 -0.72 1.40
N HIS A 235 11.90 0.15 2.41
CA HIS A 235 12.84 1.26 2.54
C HIS A 235 13.74 1.14 3.79
N PRO A 236 14.85 1.90 3.91
CA PRO A 236 15.87 1.70 4.96
C PRO A 236 15.39 1.89 6.40
N TRP A 237 14.25 2.54 6.64
CA TRP A 237 13.66 2.68 7.98
C TRP A 237 12.86 1.43 8.40
N ASN A 238 12.52 0.56 7.45
CA ASN A 238 11.82 -0.70 7.69
C ASN A 238 12.76 -1.92 7.67
N ILE A 239 14.07 -1.71 7.62
CA ILE A 239 15.09 -2.77 7.56
C ILE A 239 16.01 -2.62 8.76
N LEU A 240 16.20 -3.69 9.53
CA LEU A 240 17.09 -3.74 10.68
C LEU A 240 18.17 -4.80 10.48
N PHE A 241 19.42 -4.40 10.40
CA PHE A 241 20.54 -5.32 10.38
C PHE A 241 20.97 -5.70 11.80
N ARG A 242 21.23 -6.98 11.98
CA ARG A 242 21.95 -7.54 13.13
C ARG A 242 23.44 -7.66 12.79
N GLU A 243 24.03 -8.81 12.99
CA GLU A 243 25.43 -9.04 12.62
C GLU A 243 25.56 -9.34 11.11
N GLY A 244 26.61 -8.79 10.48
CA GLY A 244 26.90 -9.04 9.07
C GLY A 244 25.77 -8.61 8.13
N THR A 245 25.27 -9.58 7.38
CA THR A 245 24.16 -9.41 6.42
C THR A 245 22.83 -9.97 6.94
N ASP A 246 22.76 -10.41 8.20
CA ASP A 246 21.51 -10.85 8.80
C ASP A 246 20.61 -9.65 9.11
N PHE A 247 19.33 -9.72 8.71
CA PHE A 247 18.40 -8.61 8.90
C PHE A 247 16.95 -9.10 9.12
N GLY A 248 16.14 -8.20 9.67
CA GLY A 248 14.70 -8.31 9.73
C GLY A 248 14.04 -7.13 9.04
N VAL A 249 12.75 -7.29 8.72
CA VAL A 249 11.94 -6.25 8.07
C VAL A 249 10.71 -5.92 8.92
N LEU A 250 10.24 -4.67 8.80
CA LEU A 250 9.08 -4.14 9.50
C LEU A 250 8.07 -3.59 8.52
N ASP A 251 6.84 -3.38 8.98
CA ASP A 251 5.79 -2.60 8.32
C ASP A 251 5.47 -3.04 6.89
N ARG A 252 4.70 -4.12 6.78
CA ARG A 252 4.15 -4.63 5.53
C ARG A 252 2.69 -4.21 5.33
N SER A 253 2.40 -2.93 5.54
CA SER A 253 1.03 -2.40 5.60
C SER A 253 0.35 -2.23 4.23
N ARG A 254 1.12 -2.17 3.13
CA ARG A 254 0.58 -1.91 1.78
C ARG A 254 0.08 -3.16 1.04
N GLY A 255 -0.04 -4.29 1.73
CA GLY A 255 -0.57 -5.54 1.21
C GLY A 255 0.50 -6.54 0.78
N GLU A 256 0.02 -7.74 0.43
CA GLU A 256 0.86 -8.92 0.27
C GLU A 256 1.37 -9.12 -1.15
N TRP A 257 0.63 -8.60 -2.13
CA TRP A 257 0.82 -8.85 -3.55
C TRP A 257 0.87 -7.54 -4.31
N GLY A 258 1.83 -7.39 -5.21
CA GLY A 258 2.02 -6.17 -5.97
C GLY A 258 2.98 -6.33 -7.14
N GLU A 259 3.42 -5.21 -7.68
CA GLU A 259 4.46 -5.15 -8.70
C GLU A 259 5.85 -5.17 -8.04
N PRO A 260 6.75 -6.09 -8.38
CA PRO A 260 8.11 -6.16 -7.84
C PRO A 260 8.89 -4.85 -7.93
N ALA A 261 8.64 -4.06 -8.97
CA ALA A 261 9.31 -2.80 -9.18
C ALA A 261 9.06 -1.78 -8.04
N ASP A 262 7.96 -1.91 -7.26
CA ASP A 262 7.71 -1.02 -6.12
C ASP A 262 8.73 -1.23 -4.99
N ASP A 263 9.01 -2.47 -4.60
CA ASP A 263 10.01 -2.75 -3.57
C ASP A 263 11.41 -2.38 -4.02
N VAL A 264 11.75 -2.66 -5.29
CA VAL A 264 13.03 -2.27 -5.87
C VAL A 264 13.19 -0.75 -5.90
N ALA A 265 12.13 -0.02 -6.25
CA ALA A 265 12.11 1.43 -6.22
C ALA A 265 12.23 1.99 -4.80
N ALA A 266 11.51 1.40 -3.83
CA ALA A 266 11.48 1.87 -2.45
C ALA A 266 12.86 1.87 -1.79
N LEU A 267 13.67 0.83 -2.04
CA LEU A 267 15.06 0.83 -1.57
C LEU A 267 15.99 1.62 -2.50
N GLY A 268 15.89 1.41 -3.81
CA GLY A 268 16.78 2.02 -4.80
C GLY A 268 16.80 3.54 -4.73
N ILE A 269 15.63 4.18 -4.60
CA ILE A 269 15.53 5.64 -4.50
C ILE A 269 16.28 6.20 -3.28
N ASN A 270 16.38 5.42 -2.20
CA ASN A 270 17.07 5.87 -0.99
C ASN A 270 18.59 5.94 -1.17
N TYR A 271 19.20 5.07 -1.98
CA TYR A 271 20.59 5.24 -2.35
C TYR A 271 20.79 6.56 -3.13
N LEU A 272 19.91 6.85 -4.10
CA LEU A 272 19.97 8.09 -4.85
C LEU A 272 19.78 9.31 -3.95
N PHE A 273 18.82 9.25 -3.03
CA PHE A 273 18.51 10.31 -2.07
C PHE A 273 19.71 10.64 -1.17
N PHE A 274 20.32 9.63 -0.54
CA PHE A 274 21.51 9.86 0.29
C PHE A 274 22.71 10.34 -0.56
N GLY A 275 22.83 9.86 -1.79
CA GLY A 275 23.85 10.34 -2.73
C GLY A 275 23.65 11.80 -3.12
N MET A 276 22.41 12.24 -3.39
CA MET A 276 22.10 13.65 -3.64
C MET A 276 22.38 14.52 -2.41
N ARG A 277 22.01 14.07 -1.21
CA ARG A 277 22.32 14.79 0.04
C ARG A 277 23.82 14.95 0.24
N ARG A 278 24.61 13.89 -0.02
CA ARG A 278 26.07 13.94 0.07
C ARG A 278 26.68 14.91 -0.95
N ALA A 279 26.21 14.89 -2.19
CA ALA A 279 26.63 15.84 -3.22
C ALA A 279 26.30 17.29 -2.81
N ALA A 280 25.06 17.55 -2.38
CA ALA A 280 24.65 18.88 -1.94
C ALA A 280 25.47 19.41 -0.75
N ALA A 281 25.85 18.56 0.21
CA ALA A 281 26.71 18.93 1.32
C ALA A 281 28.13 19.36 0.89
N ARG A 282 28.53 19.04 -0.35
CA ARG A 282 29.78 19.43 -0.98
C ARG A 282 29.65 20.58 -1.98
N GLY A 283 28.42 21.12 -2.12
CA GLY A 283 28.11 22.12 -3.15
C GLY A 283 28.00 21.55 -4.56
N GLU A 284 27.88 20.22 -4.69
CA GLU A 284 27.78 19.49 -5.95
C GLU A 284 26.30 19.14 -6.24
N ARG A 285 26.02 18.79 -7.50
CA ARG A 285 24.72 18.25 -7.93
C ARG A 285 24.86 16.79 -8.36
N GLY A 286 23.74 16.07 -8.44
CA GLY A 286 23.72 14.67 -8.82
C GLY A 286 23.85 13.73 -7.64
N VAL A 287 24.35 12.53 -7.87
CA VAL A 287 24.49 11.45 -6.87
C VAL A 287 25.96 11.17 -6.60
N ALA A 288 26.40 11.45 -5.37
CA ALA A 288 27.78 11.21 -4.97
C ALA A 288 28.03 9.73 -4.63
N GLU A 289 29.28 9.29 -4.82
CA GLU A 289 29.78 8.01 -4.29
C GLU A 289 29.80 8.02 -2.74
N PRO A 290 29.60 6.86 -2.07
CA PRO A 290 29.49 5.50 -2.67
C PRO A 290 28.03 5.10 -3.04
N PHE A 291 27.08 6.00 -2.95
CA PHE A 291 25.66 5.68 -3.09
C PHE A 291 25.28 5.27 -4.54
N LEU A 292 25.94 5.88 -5.51
CA LEU A 292 25.74 5.48 -6.91
C LEU A 292 26.21 4.04 -7.14
N THR A 293 27.35 3.67 -6.59
CA THR A 293 27.84 2.28 -6.62
C THR A 293 26.91 1.31 -5.89
N LEU A 294 26.36 1.68 -4.72
CA LEU A 294 25.40 0.86 -4.00
C LEU A 294 24.10 0.66 -4.79
N PHE A 295 23.58 1.72 -5.42
CA PHE A 295 22.42 1.65 -6.29
C PHE A 295 22.63 0.68 -7.45
N HIS A 296 23.72 0.81 -8.18
CA HIS A 296 24.04 -0.09 -9.29
C HIS A 296 24.25 -1.53 -8.83
N THR A 297 24.95 -1.73 -7.72
CA THR A 297 25.17 -3.07 -7.13
C THR A 297 23.85 -3.73 -6.76
N PHE A 298 22.95 -2.99 -6.11
CA PHE A 298 21.62 -3.48 -5.73
C PHE A 298 20.80 -3.87 -6.95
N LEU A 299 20.69 -3.00 -7.97
CA LEU A 299 19.95 -3.31 -9.20
C LEU A 299 20.54 -4.48 -9.98
N ALA A 300 21.85 -4.49 -10.18
CA ALA A 300 22.51 -5.55 -10.91
C ALA A 300 22.32 -6.92 -10.23
N THR A 301 22.50 -6.98 -8.90
CA THR A 301 22.28 -8.20 -8.12
C THR A 301 20.83 -8.65 -8.16
N TYR A 302 19.86 -7.72 -8.08
CA TYR A 302 18.45 -8.05 -8.19
C TYR A 302 18.12 -8.68 -9.54
N VAL A 303 18.52 -8.03 -10.64
CA VAL A 303 18.26 -8.54 -12.00
C VAL A 303 18.94 -9.88 -12.26
N GLU A 304 20.19 -10.03 -11.80
CA GLU A 304 20.93 -11.29 -11.90
C GLU A 304 20.21 -12.45 -11.19
N ARG A 305 19.71 -12.21 -9.97
CA ARG A 305 19.09 -13.27 -9.15
C ARG A 305 17.62 -13.53 -9.49
N SER A 306 16.86 -12.50 -9.85
CA SER A 306 15.45 -12.62 -10.20
C SER A 306 15.21 -13.04 -11.64
N HIS A 307 16.18 -12.81 -12.54
CA HIS A 307 16.04 -12.91 -13.99
C HIS A 307 14.91 -12.03 -14.55
N ASP A 308 14.49 -10.99 -13.83
CA ASP A 308 13.44 -10.06 -14.25
C ASP A 308 13.96 -9.08 -15.31
N ARG A 309 13.84 -9.49 -16.58
CA ARG A 309 14.25 -8.68 -17.74
C ARG A 309 13.35 -7.48 -18.01
N GLU A 310 12.13 -7.48 -17.45
CA GLU A 310 11.13 -6.43 -17.63
C GLU A 310 11.19 -5.35 -16.53
N LEU A 311 12.05 -5.53 -15.49
CA LEU A 311 12.15 -4.58 -14.39
C LEU A 311 12.30 -3.13 -14.88
N PHE A 312 13.20 -2.91 -15.83
CA PHE A 312 13.49 -1.55 -16.30
C PHE A 312 12.35 -0.93 -17.13
N ASP A 313 11.45 -1.75 -17.67
CA ASP A 313 10.23 -1.30 -18.35
C ASP A 313 9.10 -0.92 -17.37
N THR A 314 9.17 -1.38 -16.12
CA THR A 314 8.14 -1.16 -15.11
C THR A 314 8.60 -0.23 -13.98
N LEU A 315 9.90 -0.09 -13.76
CA LEU A 315 10.52 0.66 -12.66
C LEU A 315 10.22 2.18 -12.65
N PRO A 316 10.12 2.89 -13.82
CA PRO A 316 10.02 4.35 -13.83
C PRO A 316 8.91 4.95 -12.97
N PRO A 317 7.64 4.50 -13.02
CA PRO A 317 6.57 5.13 -12.23
C PRO A 317 6.77 4.91 -10.73
N PHE A 318 7.35 3.79 -10.30
CA PHE A 318 7.59 3.52 -8.88
C PHE A 318 8.74 4.38 -8.35
N LEU A 319 9.84 4.52 -9.07
CA LEU A 319 10.91 5.46 -8.70
C LEU A 319 10.40 6.90 -8.68
N ALA A 320 9.57 7.31 -9.66
CA ALA A 320 8.98 8.63 -9.71
C ALA A 320 8.09 8.90 -8.47
N PHE A 321 7.22 7.96 -8.13
CA PHE A 321 6.38 8.04 -6.93
C PHE A 321 7.23 8.17 -5.65
N ARG A 322 8.21 7.29 -5.47
CA ARG A 322 9.09 7.31 -4.28
C ARG A 322 9.92 8.59 -4.21
N ALA A 323 10.32 9.17 -5.34
CA ALA A 323 10.99 10.47 -5.38
C ALA A 323 10.07 11.62 -4.92
N LEU A 324 8.76 11.60 -5.28
CA LEU A 324 7.77 12.56 -4.78
C LEU A 324 7.60 12.46 -3.26
N VAL A 325 7.54 11.25 -2.70
CA VAL A 325 7.49 11.03 -1.25
C VAL A 325 8.70 11.66 -0.56
N LEU A 326 9.92 11.41 -1.06
CA LEU A 326 11.15 11.98 -0.48
C LEU A 326 11.25 13.50 -0.67
N ALA A 327 10.67 14.06 -1.72
CA ALA A 327 10.61 15.50 -1.95
C ALA A 327 9.59 16.21 -1.05
N HIS A 328 8.64 15.49 -0.48
CA HIS A 328 7.52 16.09 0.25
C HIS A 328 7.96 16.74 1.58
N PRO A 329 7.55 18.00 1.87
CA PRO A 329 8.02 18.76 3.03
C PRO A 329 7.49 18.21 4.37
N ARG A 330 6.42 17.42 4.37
CA ARG A 330 5.88 16.80 5.59
C ARG A 330 6.84 15.80 6.23
N TRP A 331 7.51 14.98 5.41
CA TRP A 331 8.46 13.98 5.90
C TRP A 331 9.89 14.48 5.96
N TYR A 332 10.25 15.45 5.09
CA TYR A 332 11.59 16.01 5.00
C TYR A 332 11.52 17.56 4.99
N PRO A 333 11.12 18.20 6.11
CA PRO A 333 10.94 19.66 6.17
C PRO A 333 12.23 20.41 5.87
N ASP A 334 13.35 19.95 6.41
CA ASP A 334 14.67 20.60 6.34
C ASP A 334 15.53 20.13 5.14
N LEU A 335 14.89 19.52 4.13
CA LEU A 335 15.62 19.05 2.96
C LEU A 335 16.18 20.22 2.16
N ALA A 336 17.48 20.17 1.85
CA ALA A 336 18.15 21.19 1.03
C ALA A 336 17.39 21.39 -0.30
N PRO A 337 17.15 22.65 -0.72
CA PRO A 337 16.41 22.95 -1.96
C PRO A 337 16.95 22.22 -3.19
N THR A 338 18.29 22.15 -3.34
CA THR A 338 18.93 21.46 -4.47
C THR A 338 18.65 19.97 -4.52
N VAL A 339 18.49 19.31 -3.36
CA VAL A 339 18.10 17.88 -3.29
C VAL A 339 16.62 17.72 -3.62
N ARG A 340 15.77 18.59 -3.08
CA ARG A 340 14.32 18.59 -3.37
C ARG A 340 14.04 18.80 -4.85
N ASP A 341 14.70 19.79 -5.46
CA ASP A 341 14.58 20.07 -6.89
C ASP A 341 15.09 18.88 -7.72
N GLY A 342 16.18 18.24 -7.32
CA GLY A 342 16.70 17.03 -7.95
C GLY A 342 15.71 15.87 -7.91
N LEU A 343 15.02 15.65 -6.77
CA LEU A 343 13.99 14.61 -6.63
C LEU A 343 12.76 14.90 -7.49
N ILE A 344 12.29 16.16 -7.54
CA ILE A 344 11.17 16.57 -8.39
C ILE A 344 11.54 16.41 -9.88
N HIS A 345 12.74 16.82 -10.25
CA HIS A 345 13.23 16.64 -11.62
C HIS A 345 13.28 15.15 -11.98
N LEU A 346 13.84 14.31 -11.12
CA LEU A 346 13.89 12.86 -11.29
C LEU A 346 12.47 12.28 -11.47
N ALA A 347 11.53 12.63 -10.56
CA ALA A 347 10.15 12.18 -10.65
C ALA A 347 9.48 12.54 -11.98
N THR A 348 9.63 13.80 -12.39
CA THR A 348 9.04 14.32 -13.64
C THR A 348 9.61 13.61 -14.88
N ARG A 349 10.93 13.41 -14.93
CA ARG A 349 11.60 12.73 -16.03
C ARG A 349 11.22 11.27 -16.13
N LEU A 350 11.19 10.56 -14.99
CA LEU A 350 10.83 9.15 -14.93
C LEU A 350 9.34 8.93 -15.25
N ALA A 351 8.44 9.77 -14.74
CA ALA A 351 7.02 9.69 -15.08
C ALA A 351 6.77 9.83 -16.59
N ALA A 352 7.57 10.64 -17.28
CA ALA A 352 7.48 10.86 -18.72
C ALA A 352 8.26 9.83 -19.57
N SER A 353 9.14 9.02 -18.98
CA SER A 353 9.98 8.06 -19.71
C SER A 353 9.17 6.81 -20.10
N ALA A 354 9.68 6.04 -21.07
CA ALA A 354 9.10 4.75 -21.44
C ALA A 354 9.78 3.58 -20.70
N ARG A 355 11.04 3.78 -20.30
CA ARG A 355 11.91 2.78 -19.68
C ARG A 355 12.93 3.48 -18.78
N PHE A 356 13.42 2.77 -17.79
CA PHE A 356 14.53 3.21 -16.96
C PHE A 356 15.85 2.71 -17.52
N GLU A 357 16.80 3.63 -17.69
CA GLU A 357 18.16 3.30 -18.11
C GLU A 357 19.12 3.57 -16.93
N PRO A 358 19.69 2.52 -16.31
CA PRO A 358 20.56 2.69 -15.14
C PRO A 358 21.75 3.62 -15.35
N GLY A 359 22.29 3.68 -16.58
CA GLY A 359 23.39 4.59 -16.94
C GLY A 359 23.04 6.06 -16.93
N ASP A 360 21.75 6.41 -17.01
CA ASP A 360 21.28 7.80 -17.06
C ASP A 360 21.00 8.39 -15.66
N VAL A 361 21.11 7.58 -14.60
CA VAL A 361 20.68 7.98 -13.25
C VAL A 361 21.38 9.23 -12.74
N ALA A 362 22.65 9.40 -13.01
CA ALA A 362 23.41 10.59 -12.62
C ALA A 362 22.86 11.87 -13.26
N TRP A 363 22.52 11.80 -14.54
CA TRP A 363 21.90 12.90 -15.29
C TRP A 363 20.46 13.15 -14.84
N LEU A 364 19.67 12.09 -14.63
CA LEU A 364 18.30 12.18 -14.12
C LEU A 364 18.22 12.87 -12.75
N CYS A 365 19.25 12.73 -11.94
CA CYS A 365 19.36 13.39 -10.64
C CYS A 365 19.95 14.81 -10.69
N GLY A 366 20.05 15.42 -11.88
CA GLY A 366 20.46 16.81 -12.04
C GLY A 366 21.97 17.05 -12.12
N ALA A 367 22.78 16.01 -12.37
CA ALA A 367 24.17 16.23 -12.80
C ALA A 367 24.16 16.93 -14.15
N VAL A 368 24.87 18.05 -14.25
CA VAL A 368 25.06 18.74 -15.54
C VAL A 368 25.97 17.87 -16.41
N ARG A 369 25.55 17.59 -17.65
CA ARG A 369 26.47 17.02 -18.66
C ARG A 369 27.57 17.99 -18.97
#